data_16877ea6cba0c3d51d02401f341725bf
#
_entry.id   16877ea6cba0c3d51d02401f341725bf
#
_cell.length_a   1.000
_cell.length_b   1.000
_cell.length_c   1.000
_cell.angle_alpha   90.00
_cell.angle_beta   90.00
_cell.angle_gamma   90.00
#
_symmetry.space_group_name_H-M   'P 1'
#
loop_
_entity.id
_entity.type
_entity.pdbx_description
1 polymer ?
#
loop_
_entity_poly.entity_id
_entity_poly.type
_entity_poly.pdbx_seq_one_letter_code
_entity_poly.pdbx_strand_id
1 'polypeptide(L)'
;MTKLALLILVGLMVFTSCKQSQNKIDWIFVEGGTFEQGKNQIIISPKGDTITGFTSPNRMVDLNDFYISKYEITVKQFREFCEKTGRKMPDPPIENAHGKKVYYKWIDENPMLATWDEANDFAKWAGGRLPTEAEWEYAAKGGKKTKGFTYSGSNNQLEVGWVNENSDSIFHKVGLLKPNELGIYDMTGNVSEWVFDWYNPEKDSLVSTNNPQGPTDGAYKISKGVSWFYETQGKYGMPLEYGIHMPEVRYQSPRETRNDGFGFRIAKNK
;
A
#
# COMPACT_ATOMS: atom_id res chain seq x y z
N MET A 1 20.06 64.52 47.71
CA MET A 1 20.70 63.31 47.17
C MET A 1 19.65 62.23 47.07
N THR A 2 18.98 62.14 45.96
CA THR A 2 17.89 61.18 45.70
C THR A 2 18.44 60.05 44.81
N LYS A 3 18.46 58.81 45.34
CA LYS A 3 18.86 57.61 44.61
C LYS A 3 17.70 57.11 43.77
N LEU A 4 17.90 57.13 42.46
CA LEU A 4 16.97 56.56 41.49
C LEU A 4 17.26 55.05 41.38
N ALA A 5 16.34 54.20 41.78
CA ALA A 5 16.43 52.76 41.60
C ALA A 5 15.87 52.33 40.25
N LEU A 6 16.74 51.80 39.39
CA LEU A 6 16.39 51.30 38.07
C LEU A 6 15.89 49.84 38.23
N LEU A 7 14.60 49.60 38.07
CA LEU A 7 14.01 48.27 37.98
C LEU A 7 14.23 47.72 36.56
N ILE A 8 15.09 46.71 36.44
CA ILE A 8 15.27 45.95 35.17
C ILE A 8 14.21 44.84 35.20
N LEU A 9 13.18 44.94 34.38
CA LEU A 9 12.18 43.90 34.14
C LEU A 9 12.78 42.90 33.14
N VAL A 10 13.27 41.74 33.61
CA VAL A 10 13.73 40.63 32.75
C VAL A 10 12.47 39.85 32.34
N GLY A 11 12.00 40.10 31.14
CA GLY A 11 10.92 39.32 30.52
C GLY A 11 11.39 37.93 30.15
N LEU A 12 11.01 36.92 30.92
CA LEU A 12 11.22 35.51 30.60
C LEU A 12 10.30 35.15 29.42
N MET A 13 10.83 35.15 28.19
CA MET A 13 10.15 34.54 27.04
C MET A 13 10.22 33.01 27.22
N VAL A 14 9.13 32.45 27.72
CA VAL A 14 8.93 31.02 27.70
C VAL A 14 8.62 30.60 26.28
N PHE A 15 9.63 30.16 25.52
CA PHE A 15 9.42 29.44 24.27
C PHE A 15 8.78 28.09 24.62
N THR A 16 7.46 28.01 24.62
CA THR A 16 6.77 26.74 24.55
C THR A 16 7.07 26.10 23.20
N SER A 17 8.13 25.30 23.15
CA SER A 17 8.36 24.38 22.04
C SER A 17 7.18 23.42 22.01
N CYS A 18 6.19 23.74 21.21
CA CYS A 18 5.16 22.80 20.82
C CYS A 18 5.89 21.66 20.08
N LYS A 19 6.23 20.56 20.79
CA LYS A 19 6.64 19.32 20.16
C LYS A 19 5.45 18.84 19.35
N GLN A 20 5.38 19.33 18.11
CA GLN A 20 4.46 18.86 17.11
C GLN A 20 4.80 17.38 16.89
N SER A 21 3.94 16.50 17.41
CA SER A 21 3.99 15.07 17.13
C SER A 21 3.86 14.92 15.61
N GLN A 22 4.98 14.89 14.90
CA GLN A 22 4.99 14.49 13.52
C GLN A 22 4.47 13.06 13.49
N ASN A 23 3.41 12.79 12.74
CA ASN A 23 2.94 11.45 12.43
C ASN A 23 4.02 10.76 11.56
N LYS A 24 5.03 10.24 12.25
CA LYS A 24 6.22 9.69 11.63
C LYS A 24 5.84 8.43 10.86
N ILE A 25 6.28 8.35 9.61
CA ILE A 25 6.25 7.10 8.86
C ILE A 25 7.22 6.13 9.49
N ASP A 26 6.75 4.95 9.85
CA ASP A 26 7.59 3.85 10.29
C ASP A 26 8.18 3.16 9.07
N TRP A 27 9.46 3.40 8.83
CA TRP A 27 10.18 2.85 7.70
C TRP A 27 10.83 1.52 8.02
N ILE A 28 10.64 0.53 7.13
CA ILE A 28 11.37 -0.74 7.15
C ILE A 28 12.43 -0.68 6.06
N PHE A 29 13.66 -0.97 6.43
CA PHE A 29 14.76 -1.16 5.49
C PHE A 29 14.62 -2.52 4.80
N VAL A 30 14.63 -2.52 3.48
CA VAL A 30 14.61 -3.71 2.63
C VAL A 30 15.95 -3.79 1.91
N GLU A 31 16.75 -4.76 2.28
CA GLU A 31 18.00 -5.07 1.58
C GLU A 31 17.67 -5.59 0.19
N GLY A 32 18.20 -4.95 -0.84
CA GLY A 32 17.99 -5.31 -2.23
C GLY A 32 18.57 -6.67 -2.59
N GLY A 33 18.24 -7.17 -3.76
CA GLY A 33 18.71 -8.43 -4.26
C GLY A 33 17.95 -8.89 -5.49
N THR A 34 18.34 -10.04 -6.01
CA THR A 34 17.70 -10.68 -7.15
C THR A 34 16.56 -11.59 -6.68
N PHE A 35 15.40 -11.52 -7.32
CA PHE A 35 14.26 -12.39 -7.02
C PHE A 35 13.47 -12.71 -8.29
N GLU A 36 12.68 -13.77 -8.23
CA GLU A 36 11.72 -14.10 -9.26
C GLU A 36 10.40 -13.33 -9.02
N GLN A 37 10.18 -12.30 -9.85
CA GLN A 37 8.94 -11.53 -9.88
C GLN A 37 7.88 -12.32 -10.64
N GLY A 38 6.62 -12.22 -10.18
CA GLY A 38 5.49 -12.83 -10.85
C GLY A 38 5.45 -14.34 -10.74
N LYS A 39 4.57 -14.91 -11.54
CA LYS A 39 4.40 -16.38 -11.64
C LYS A 39 3.81 -16.73 -13.00
N ASN A 40 4.33 -17.75 -13.64
CA ASN A 40 3.70 -18.35 -14.81
C ASN A 40 2.46 -19.11 -14.38
N GLN A 41 1.35 -18.42 -14.24
CA GLN A 41 0.08 -19.04 -13.87
C GLN A 41 -0.89 -19.00 -15.05
N ILE A 42 -1.28 -20.18 -15.51
CA ILE A 42 -2.37 -20.34 -16.45
C ILE A 42 -3.61 -20.69 -15.64
N ILE A 43 -4.59 -19.79 -15.65
CA ILE A 43 -5.89 -20.02 -15.03
C ILE A 43 -6.83 -20.50 -16.14
N ILE A 44 -7.48 -21.64 -15.92
CA ILE A 44 -8.53 -22.12 -16.81
C ILE A 44 -9.87 -21.86 -16.13
N SER A 45 -10.72 -21.05 -16.77
CA SER A 45 -12.05 -20.76 -16.25
C SER A 45 -12.91 -22.04 -16.19
N PRO A 46 -13.98 -22.08 -15.39
CA PRO A 46 -14.94 -23.19 -15.40
C PRO A 46 -15.56 -23.45 -16.77
N LYS A 47 -15.47 -22.50 -17.69
CA LYS A 47 -15.92 -22.62 -19.10
C LYS A 47 -14.82 -23.15 -20.02
N GLY A 48 -13.60 -23.40 -19.51
CA GLY A 48 -12.46 -23.87 -20.29
C GLY A 48 -11.63 -22.76 -20.96
N ASP A 49 -11.92 -21.47 -20.70
CA ASP A 49 -11.13 -20.37 -21.23
C ASP A 49 -9.83 -20.20 -20.46
N THR A 50 -8.75 -19.95 -21.19
CA THR A 50 -7.46 -19.59 -20.58
C THR A 50 -7.50 -18.12 -20.14
N ILE A 51 -7.31 -17.87 -18.85
CA ILE A 51 -7.23 -16.53 -18.28
C ILE A 51 -5.75 -16.26 -17.95
N THR A 52 -5.21 -15.19 -18.52
CA THR A 52 -3.82 -14.75 -18.29
C THR A 52 -3.81 -13.31 -17.82
N GLY A 53 -2.68 -12.85 -17.25
CA GLY A 53 -2.47 -11.44 -16.92
C GLY A 53 -2.84 -11.02 -15.51
N PHE A 54 -3.24 -11.93 -14.63
CA PHE A 54 -3.52 -11.64 -13.21
C PHE A 54 -2.27 -11.60 -12.33
N THR A 55 -1.12 -12.04 -12.84
CA THR A 55 0.15 -11.99 -12.12
C THR A 55 1.10 -11.03 -12.80
N SER A 56 2.06 -10.51 -12.02
CA SER A 56 3.22 -9.84 -12.57
C SER A 56 3.94 -10.73 -13.58
N PRO A 57 4.62 -10.17 -14.60
CA PRO A 57 5.43 -10.98 -15.53
C PRO A 57 6.44 -11.83 -14.78
N ASN A 58 6.51 -13.13 -15.13
CA ASN A 58 7.50 -14.02 -14.53
C ASN A 58 8.90 -13.73 -15.12
N ARG A 59 9.76 -13.16 -14.30
CA ARG A 59 11.13 -12.79 -14.68
C ARG A 59 12.03 -12.60 -13.46
N MET A 60 13.34 -12.78 -13.66
CA MET A 60 14.32 -12.40 -12.64
C MET A 60 14.48 -10.89 -12.62
N VAL A 61 14.44 -10.30 -11.44
CA VAL A 61 14.52 -8.85 -11.21
C VAL A 61 15.58 -8.57 -10.15
N ASP A 62 16.41 -7.56 -10.41
CA ASP A 62 17.38 -7.02 -9.46
C ASP A 62 16.88 -5.72 -8.85
N LEU A 63 16.89 -5.62 -7.54
CA LEU A 63 16.49 -4.43 -6.80
C LEU A 63 17.64 -3.89 -5.95
N ASN A 64 17.80 -2.58 -5.94
CA ASN A 64 18.64 -1.88 -4.98
C ASN A 64 17.99 -1.90 -3.59
N ASP A 65 18.76 -1.51 -2.57
CA ASP A 65 18.27 -1.23 -1.23
C ASP A 65 17.24 -0.10 -1.25
N PHE A 66 16.17 -0.26 -0.49
CA PHE A 66 15.13 0.77 -0.34
C PHE A 66 14.49 0.73 1.05
N TYR A 67 13.67 1.71 1.33
CA TYR A 67 12.78 1.71 2.50
C TYR A 67 11.34 1.64 2.04
N ILE A 68 10.50 0.94 2.81
CA ILE A 68 9.05 0.88 2.60
C ILE A 68 8.34 1.15 3.92
N SER A 69 7.16 1.75 3.90
CA SER A 69 6.39 1.96 5.13
C SER A 69 5.92 0.63 5.72
N LYS A 70 6.04 0.52 7.04
CA LYS A 70 5.67 -0.67 7.81
C LYS A 70 4.21 -1.04 7.65
N TYR A 71 3.36 -0.04 7.51
CA TYR A 71 1.91 -0.13 7.39
C TYR A 71 1.44 0.57 6.12
N GLU A 72 0.22 0.33 5.73
CA GLU A 72 -0.53 1.21 4.84
C GLU A 72 -0.57 2.63 5.43
N ILE A 73 -0.66 3.64 4.58
CA ILE A 73 -0.79 5.03 5.06
C ILE A 73 -2.16 5.21 5.69
N THR A 74 -2.17 5.75 6.90
CA THR A 74 -3.39 5.91 7.68
C THR A 74 -4.13 7.22 7.36
N VAL A 75 -5.43 7.24 7.67
CA VAL A 75 -6.28 8.44 7.59
C VAL A 75 -5.65 9.60 8.37
N LYS A 76 -5.08 9.33 9.56
CA LYS A 76 -4.41 10.35 10.38
C LYS A 76 -3.24 11.00 9.66
N GLN A 77 -2.37 10.19 9.05
CA GLN A 77 -1.21 10.69 8.30
C GLN A 77 -1.63 11.51 7.07
N PHE A 78 -2.66 11.06 6.37
CA PHE A 78 -3.18 11.77 5.21
C PHE A 78 -3.88 13.08 5.59
N ARG A 79 -4.56 13.12 6.72
CA ARG A 79 -5.16 14.35 7.29
C ARG A 79 -4.08 15.40 7.56
N GLU A 80 -2.95 15.00 8.17
CA GLU A 80 -1.82 15.91 8.38
C GLU A 80 -1.27 16.46 7.06
N PHE A 81 -1.16 15.64 6.03
CA PHE A 81 -0.78 16.08 4.68
C PHE A 81 -1.76 17.16 4.17
N CYS A 82 -3.06 16.93 4.28
CA CYS A 82 -4.06 17.90 3.85
C CYS A 82 -3.93 19.22 4.62
N GLU A 83 -3.78 19.16 5.94
CA GLU A 83 -3.62 20.34 6.80
C GLU A 83 -2.34 21.14 6.46
N LYS A 84 -1.23 20.46 6.25
CA LYS A 84 0.07 21.08 5.95
C LYS A 84 0.16 21.70 4.56
N THR A 85 -0.61 21.17 3.61
CA THR A 85 -0.59 21.62 2.21
C THR A 85 -1.77 22.51 1.84
N GLY A 86 -2.73 22.74 2.76
CA GLY A 86 -3.97 23.47 2.49
C GLY A 86 -4.94 22.69 1.58
N ARG A 87 -4.73 21.41 1.37
CA ARG A 87 -5.61 20.55 0.58
C ARG A 87 -6.82 20.14 1.40
N LYS A 88 -8.00 20.15 0.79
CA LYS A 88 -9.21 19.62 1.44
C LYS A 88 -9.05 18.09 1.62
N MET A 89 -9.39 17.60 2.82
CA MET A 89 -9.54 16.15 3.06
C MET A 89 -10.67 15.62 2.17
N PRO A 90 -10.47 14.55 1.40
CA PRO A 90 -11.53 13.98 0.59
C PRO A 90 -12.65 13.42 1.47
N ASP A 91 -13.86 13.41 0.95
CA ASP A 91 -14.99 12.78 1.62
C ASP A 91 -14.81 11.24 1.59
N PRO A 92 -15.27 10.53 2.64
CA PRO A 92 -15.24 9.07 2.63
C PRO A 92 -16.07 8.52 1.47
N PRO A 93 -15.75 7.32 0.95
CA PRO A 93 -16.60 6.66 -0.03
C PRO A 93 -18.03 6.49 0.49
N ILE A 94 -19.01 6.69 -0.40
CA ILE A 94 -20.44 6.50 -0.08
C ILE A 94 -20.99 5.19 -0.63
N GLU A 95 -20.18 4.47 -1.40
CA GLU A 95 -20.48 3.16 -1.96
C GLU A 95 -19.30 2.23 -1.73
N ASN A 96 -19.59 0.97 -1.45
CA ASN A 96 -18.55 -0.05 -1.39
C ASN A 96 -18.20 -0.56 -2.79
N ALA A 97 -17.16 -1.39 -2.89
CA ALA A 97 -16.71 -1.97 -4.15
C ALA A 97 -17.78 -2.80 -4.88
N HIS A 98 -18.85 -3.19 -4.21
CA HIS A 98 -20.00 -3.88 -4.80
C HIS A 98 -21.14 -2.93 -5.23
N GLY A 99 -20.93 -1.61 -5.19
CA GLY A 99 -21.95 -0.60 -5.51
C GLY A 99 -23.06 -0.45 -4.47
N LYS A 100 -22.90 -1.03 -3.28
CA LYS A 100 -23.84 -0.87 -2.18
C LYS A 100 -23.55 0.43 -1.44
N LYS A 101 -24.59 1.23 -1.18
CA LYS A 101 -24.46 2.45 -0.37
C LYS A 101 -24.00 2.11 1.05
N VAL A 102 -22.93 2.78 1.47
CA VAL A 102 -22.32 2.69 2.79
C VAL A 102 -21.97 4.10 3.26
N TYR A 103 -21.90 4.28 4.56
CA TYR A 103 -21.57 5.58 5.17
C TYR A 103 -20.30 5.42 6.00
N TYR A 104 -19.16 5.40 5.32
CA TYR A 104 -17.88 5.37 6.01
C TYR A 104 -17.60 6.66 6.76
N LYS A 105 -16.89 6.53 7.87
CA LYS A 105 -16.30 7.65 8.60
C LYS A 105 -14.80 7.48 8.59
N TRP A 106 -14.08 8.58 8.46
CA TRP A 106 -12.63 8.56 8.62
C TRP A 106 -12.27 8.26 10.08
N ILE A 107 -11.61 7.12 10.31
CA ILE A 107 -11.04 6.70 11.59
C ILE A 107 -9.53 6.78 11.44
N ASP A 108 -8.86 7.45 12.37
CA ASP A 108 -7.46 7.84 12.25
C ASP A 108 -6.49 6.67 12.01
N GLU A 109 -6.74 5.51 12.60
CA GLU A 109 -5.89 4.32 12.49
C GLU A 109 -6.22 3.40 11.31
N ASN A 110 -7.28 3.69 10.56
CA ASN A 110 -7.64 2.93 9.38
C ASN A 110 -6.74 3.32 8.18
N PRO A 111 -6.58 2.42 7.19
CA PRO A 111 -5.92 2.78 5.94
C PRO A 111 -6.65 3.93 5.25
N MET A 112 -5.90 4.84 4.65
CA MET A 112 -6.44 5.91 3.83
C MET A 112 -6.88 5.38 2.49
N LEU A 113 -8.15 5.56 2.17
CA LEU A 113 -8.69 5.24 0.85
C LEU A 113 -8.46 6.40 -0.10
N ALA A 114 -7.66 6.18 -1.12
CA ALA A 114 -7.18 7.25 -2.00
C ALA A 114 -7.21 6.85 -3.47
N THR A 115 -7.30 7.84 -4.36
CA THR A 115 -6.95 7.67 -5.77
C THR A 115 -5.44 7.51 -5.92
N TRP A 116 -4.99 7.01 -7.07
CA TRP A 116 -3.54 6.91 -7.33
C TRP A 116 -2.85 8.26 -7.26
N ASP A 117 -3.48 9.32 -7.78
CA ASP A 117 -2.92 10.67 -7.78
C ASP A 117 -2.74 11.21 -6.37
N GLU A 118 -3.73 11.03 -5.51
CA GLU A 118 -3.66 11.44 -4.10
C GLU A 118 -2.58 10.67 -3.34
N ALA A 119 -2.47 9.36 -3.59
CA ALA A 119 -1.44 8.51 -3.01
C ALA A 119 -0.02 8.97 -3.43
N ASN A 120 0.15 9.26 -4.72
CA ASN A 120 1.42 9.74 -5.26
C ASN A 120 1.79 11.15 -4.75
N ASP A 121 0.81 12.06 -4.62
CA ASP A 121 1.03 13.39 -4.05
C ASP A 121 1.42 13.32 -2.57
N PHE A 122 0.73 12.48 -1.79
CA PHE A 122 1.10 12.22 -0.40
C PHE A 122 2.53 11.66 -0.31
N ALA A 123 2.85 10.66 -1.12
CA ALA A 123 4.16 10.03 -1.10
C ALA A 123 5.30 11.03 -1.35
N LYS A 124 5.13 11.93 -2.33
CA LYS A 124 6.09 13.01 -2.62
C LYS A 124 6.21 14.00 -1.45
N TRP A 125 5.09 14.40 -0.86
CA TRP A 125 5.08 15.30 0.31
C TRP A 125 5.82 14.67 1.50
N ALA A 126 5.65 13.36 1.71
CA ALA A 126 6.30 12.61 2.78
C ALA A 126 7.80 12.32 2.50
N GLY A 127 8.36 12.83 1.41
CA GLY A 127 9.76 12.62 1.02
C GLY A 127 10.05 11.24 0.44
N GLY A 128 9.04 10.60 -0.15
CA GLY A 128 9.12 9.30 -0.79
C GLY A 128 8.41 9.25 -2.14
N ARG A 129 7.99 8.07 -2.51
CA ARG A 129 7.23 7.74 -3.72
C ARG A 129 6.34 6.53 -3.47
N LEU A 130 5.45 6.19 -4.38
CA LEU A 130 4.84 4.87 -4.36
C LEU A 130 5.92 3.80 -4.62
N PRO A 131 5.82 2.60 -4.03
CA PRO A 131 6.69 1.49 -4.39
C PRO A 131 6.44 1.09 -5.85
N THR A 132 7.44 0.57 -6.54
CA THR A 132 7.20 -0.12 -7.80
C THR A 132 6.52 -1.47 -7.53
N GLU A 133 5.89 -2.04 -8.57
CA GLU A 133 5.29 -3.37 -8.47
C GLU A 133 6.30 -4.40 -7.97
N ALA A 134 7.53 -4.36 -8.50
CA ALA A 134 8.60 -5.27 -8.11
C ALA A 134 9.06 -5.06 -6.66
N GLU A 135 9.21 -3.82 -6.21
CA GLU A 135 9.57 -3.53 -4.81
C GLU A 135 8.50 -4.00 -3.84
N TRP A 136 7.23 -3.75 -4.19
CA TRP A 136 6.11 -4.20 -3.38
C TRP A 136 6.10 -5.72 -3.25
N GLU A 137 6.19 -6.44 -4.38
CA GLU A 137 6.18 -7.91 -4.41
C GLU A 137 7.37 -8.52 -3.65
N TYR A 138 8.58 -7.98 -3.86
CA TYR A 138 9.78 -8.41 -3.14
C TYR A 138 9.64 -8.23 -1.63
N ALA A 139 9.13 -7.08 -1.20
CA ALA A 139 8.89 -6.81 0.21
C ALA A 139 7.81 -7.74 0.80
N ALA A 140 6.72 -8.01 0.05
CA ALA A 140 5.66 -8.92 0.46
C ALA A 140 6.13 -10.36 0.61
N LYS A 141 7.05 -10.80 -0.25
CA LYS A 141 7.70 -12.13 -0.19
C LYS A 141 8.76 -12.25 0.92
N GLY A 142 9.02 -11.19 1.70
CA GLY A 142 9.99 -11.20 2.79
C GLY A 142 11.42 -10.84 2.39
N GLY A 143 11.65 -10.39 1.14
CA GLY A 143 12.97 -10.01 0.64
C GLY A 143 14.01 -11.10 0.84
N LYS A 144 15.22 -10.75 1.29
CA LYS A 144 16.28 -11.74 1.62
C LYS A 144 15.96 -12.64 2.82
N LYS A 145 14.91 -12.30 3.60
CA LYS A 145 14.48 -13.12 4.76
C LYS A 145 13.34 -14.07 4.42
N THR A 146 12.96 -14.16 3.14
CA THR A 146 11.85 -14.99 2.68
C THR A 146 11.94 -16.43 3.21
N LYS A 147 10.80 -16.98 3.61
CA LYS A 147 10.63 -18.38 4.00
C LYS A 147 9.81 -19.16 2.97
N GLY A 148 9.51 -18.55 1.82
CA GLY A 148 8.74 -19.16 0.75
C GLY A 148 7.27 -19.39 1.11
N PHE A 149 6.69 -18.55 1.96
CA PHE A 149 5.27 -18.63 2.29
C PHE A 149 4.40 -18.24 1.07
N THR A 150 3.21 -18.83 1.03
CA THR A 150 2.21 -18.56 -0.02
C THR A 150 1.68 -17.13 0.05
N TYR A 151 1.48 -16.62 1.26
CA TYR A 151 1.02 -15.25 1.53
C TYR A 151 2.13 -14.46 2.22
N SER A 152 1.95 -13.17 2.38
CA SER A 152 2.97 -12.33 3.02
C SER A 152 3.11 -12.65 4.52
N GLY A 153 4.01 -13.59 4.85
CA GLY A 153 4.35 -13.99 6.22
C GLY A 153 3.71 -15.29 6.73
N SER A 154 2.85 -15.97 5.95
CA SER A 154 2.25 -17.26 6.35
C SER A 154 1.75 -18.07 5.14
N ASN A 155 1.56 -19.38 5.36
CA ASN A 155 0.78 -20.22 4.45
C ASN A 155 -0.72 -20.20 4.76
N ASN A 156 -1.14 -19.52 5.82
CA ASN A 156 -2.52 -19.30 6.17
C ASN A 156 -2.86 -17.80 6.06
N GLN A 157 -3.66 -17.44 5.06
CA GLN A 157 -4.02 -16.03 4.79
C GLN A 157 -4.69 -15.34 5.97
N LEU A 158 -5.51 -16.07 6.75
CA LEU A 158 -6.26 -15.50 7.88
C LEU A 158 -5.36 -15.07 9.05
N GLU A 159 -4.09 -15.49 9.07
CA GLU A 159 -3.13 -15.05 10.07
C GLU A 159 -2.49 -13.70 9.73
N VAL A 160 -2.46 -13.34 8.45
CA VAL A 160 -1.67 -12.22 7.92
C VAL A 160 -2.48 -11.21 7.13
N GLY A 161 -3.76 -11.48 6.85
CA GLY A 161 -4.60 -10.63 6.02
C GLY A 161 -6.06 -10.58 6.45
N TRP A 162 -6.66 -9.40 6.36
CA TRP A 162 -8.10 -9.21 6.42
C TRP A 162 -8.68 -9.45 5.03
N VAL A 163 -9.43 -10.54 4.90
CA VAL A 163 -10.07 -10.98 3.66
C VAL A 163 -11.56 -11.24 3.94
N ASN A 164 -12.36 -11.53 2.92
CA ASN A 164 -13.81 -11.64 3.09
C ASN A 164 -14.23 -12.56 4.25
N GLU A 165 -13.46 -13.64 4.51
CA GLU A 165 -13.80 -14.65 5.51
C GLU A 165 -13.61 -14.17 6.96
N ASN A 166 -12.79 -13.18 7.21
CA ASN A 166 -12.47 -12.71 8.57
C ASN A 166 -12.60 -11.20 8.76
N SER A 167 -12.98 -10.46 7.70
CA SER A 167 -13.00 -8.98 7.73
C SER A 167 -14.29 -8.37 8.29
N ASP A 168 -15.32 -9.18 8.57
CA ASP A 168 -16.65 -8.66 8.94
C ASP A 168 -17.21 -7.66 7.91
N SER A 169 -16.87 -7.86 6.63
CA SER A 169 -17.29 -7.02 5.49
C SER A 169 -16.82 -5.55 5.57
N ILE A 170 -15.63 -5.32 6.16
CA ILE A 170 -15.00 -4.00 6.24
C ILE A 170 -13.46 -4.13 6.32
N PHE A 171 -12.74 -3.09 5.89
CA PHE A 171 -11.31 -2.94 6.19
C PHE A 171 -11.10 -2.59 7.68
N HIS A 172 -9.94 -2.94 8.20
CA HIS A 172 -9.58 -2.80 9.61
C HIS A 172 -8.45 -1.79 9.81
N LYS A 173 -8.21 -1.41 11.08
CA LYS A 173 -7.03 -0.64 11.48
C LYS A 173 -5.77 -1.37 11.03
N VAL A 174 -4.78 -0.61 10.60
CA VAL A 174 -3.51 -1.17 10.15
C VAL A 174 -2.77 -1.92 11.26
N GLY A 175 -2.06 -2.99 10.91
CA GLY A 175 -1.13 -3.67 11.82
C GLY A 175 -1.75 -4.57 12.90
N LEU A 176 -2.98 -5.04 12.71
CA LEU A 176 -3.64 -5.89 13.72
C LEU A 176 -3.31 -7.37 13.61
N LEU A 177 -2.94 -7.86 12.41
CA LEU A 177 -2.57 -9.25 12.18
C LEU A 177 -1.05 -9.44 12.23
N LYS A 178 -0.54 -10.63 11.89
CA LYS A 178 0.89 -10.91 11.92
C LYS A 178 1.62 -10.22 10.75
N PRO A 179 2.82 -9.66 10.99
CA PRO A 179 3.65 -9.14 9.92
C PRO A 179 4.36 -10.28 9.15
N ASN A 180 4.92 -9.93 8.00
CA ASN A 180 5.84 -10.81 7.29
C ASN A 180 7.25 -10.83 7.92
N GLU A 181 8.19 -11.54 7.29
CA GLU A 181 9.55 -11.76 7.79
C GLU A 181 10.39 -10.48 7.92
N LEU A 182 10.00 -9.41 7.23
CA LEU A 182 10.60 -8.07 7.34
C LEU A 182 9.97 -7.22 8.42
N GLY A 183 8.84 -7.67 9.00
CA GLY A 183 8.06 -6.88 9.96
C GLY A 183 7.09 -5.91 9.30
N ILE A 184 6.70 -6.14 8.04
CA ILE A 184 5.74 -5.36 7.27
C ILE A 184 4.36 -6.01 7.42
N TYR A 185 3.33 -5.20 7.66
CA TYR A 185 1.96 -5.63 7.92
C TYR A 185 1.05 -5.42 6.70
N ASP A 186 -0.06 -6.14 6.67
CA ASP A 186 -1.21 -5.92 5.78
C ASP A 186 -0.86 -6.00 4.27
N MET A 187 0.19 -6.75 3.90
CA MET A 187 0.52 -7.00 2.49
C MET A 187 -0.29 -8.18 1.88
N THR A 188 -1.26 -8.69 2.63
CA THR A 188 -2.28 -9.64 2.21
C THR A 188 -3.60 -9.15 2.76
N GLY A 189 -4.58 -8.81 1.92
CA GLY A 189 -5.89 -8.32 2.37
C GLY A 189 -5.87 -6.85 2.85
N ASN A 190 -6.81 -6.50 3.69
CA ASN A 190 -7.15 -5.16 4.15
C ASN A 190 -7.55 -4.25 2.98
N VAL A 191 -6.66 -3.46 2.40
CA VAL A 191 -6.92 -2.71 1.18
C VAL A 191 -5.90 -3.03 0.09
N SER A 192 -6.33 -3.06 -1.18
CA SER A 192 -5.40 -3.12 -2.31
C SER A 192 -4.57 -1.85 -2.37
N GLU A 193 -3.29 -1.98 -2.64
CA GLU A 193 -2.35 -0.88 -2.54
C GLU A 193 -1.86 -0.42 -3.91
N TRP A 194 -2.05 0.86 -4.19
CA TRP A 194 -1.51 1.47 -5.39
C TRP A 194 0.01 1.36 -5.43
N VAL A 195 0.53 0.95 -6.61
CA VAL A 195 1.96 1.02 -6.92
C VAL A 195 2.23 2.03 -8.02
N PHE A 196 3.51 2.32 -8.28
CA PHE A 196 3.91 3.35 -9.25
C PHE A 196 3.55 2.98 -10.69
N ASP A 197 3.59 1.69 -11.02
CA ASP A 197 3.60 1.15 -12.37
C ASP A 197 2.28 1.37 -13.12
N TRP A 198 2.40 1.57 -14.44
CA TRP A 198 1.28 1.45 -15.36
C TRP A 198 1.03 -0.01 -15.71
N TYR A 199 -0.22 -0.36 -15.91
CA TYR A 199 -0.61 -1.64 -16.47
C TYR A 199 -0.61 -1.55 -18.01
N ASN A 200 0.34 -2.22 -18.65
CA ASN A 200 0.43 -2.35 -20.10
C ASN A 200 1.12 -3.68 -20.46
N PRO A 201 0.36 -4.79 -20.57
CA PRO A 201 0.93 -6.12 -20.81
C PRO A 201 1.75 -6.21 -22.10
N GLU A 202 1.43 -5.42 -23.11
CA GLU A 202 2.17 -5.41 -24.40
C GLU A 202 3.59 -4.85 -24.24
N LYS A 203 3.80 -3.99 -23.23
CA LYS A 203 5.08 -3.35 -22.94
C LYS A 203 5.84 -3.97 -21.78
N ASP A 204 5.27 -4.93 -21.06
CA ASP A 204 5.89 -5.56 -19.90
C ASP A 204 7.27 -6.19 -20.25
N SER A 205 7.40 -6.76 -21.44
CA SER A 205 8.68 -7.35 -21.91
C SER A 205 9.77 -6.33 -22.22
N LEU A 206 9.39 -5.06 -22.39
CA LEU A 206 10.33 -3.96 -22.66
C LEU A 206 10.87 -3.29 -21.39
N VAL A 207 10.28 -3.62 -20.24
CA VAL A 207 10.70 -3.05 -18.94
C VAL A 207 12.01 -3.69 -18.50
N SER A 208 12.97 -2.84 -18.08
CA SER A 208 14.23 -3.30 -17.48
C SER A 208 13.99 -4.29 -16.35
N THR A 209 14.86 -5.27 -16.19
CA THR A 209 14.89 -6.17 -15.03
C THR A 209 15.70 -5.61 -13.87
N ASN A 210 16.43 -4.53 -14.07
CA ASN A 210 17.18 -3.85 -13.03
C ASN A 210 16.38 -2.63 -12.54
N ASN A 211 15.91 -2.69 -11.30
CA ASN A 211 15.06 -1.67 -10.66
C ASN A 211 13.88 -1.23 -11.56
N PRO A 212 13.00 -2.17 -11.98
CA PRO A 212 11.93 -1.88 -12.91
C PRO A 212 10.98 -0.81 -12.39
N GLN A 213 10.54 0.07 -13.29
CA GLN A 213 9.58 1.15 -13.00
C GLN A 213 8.24 0.93 -13.72
N GLY A 214 8.04 -0.27 -14.27
CA GLY A 214 6.89 -0.58 -15.12
C GLY A 214 6.95 0.07 -16.50
N PRO A 215 5.93 -0.16 -17.32
CA PRO A 215 5.75 0.54 -18.59
C PRO A 215 5.65 2.06 -18.40
N THR A 216 6.10 2.82 -19.42
CA THR A 216 6.08 4.29 -19.38
C THR A 216 4.68 4.89 -19.51
N ASP A 217 3.73 4.13 -20.01
CA ASP A 217 2.34 4.52 -20.22
C ASP A 217 1.39 3.32 -20.10
N GLY A 218 0.11 3.61 -19.94
CA GLY A 218 -0.96 2.64 -19.86
C GLY A 218 -2.30 3.35 -19.62
N ALA A 219 -3.41 2.61 -19.78
CA ALA A 219 -4.75 3.11 -19.47
C ALA A 219 -5.08 3.00 -17.96
N TYR A 220 -4.41 2.10 -17.25
CA TYR A 220 -4.69 1.75 -15.86
C TYR A 220 -3.42 1.77 -15.03
N LYS A 221 -3.59 1.98 -13.73
CA LYS A 221 -2.55 1.79 -12.71
C LYS A 221 -2.68 0.43 -12.06
N ILE A 222 -1.54 -0.13 -11.61
CA ILE A 222 -1.50 -1.41 -10.92
C ILE A 222 -1.76 -1.19 -9.42
N SER A 223 -2.51 -2.12 -8.82
CA SER A 223 -2.59 -2.30 -7.38
C SER A 223 -2.22 -3.73 -6.98
N LYS A 224 -1.71 -3.90 -5.77
CA LYS A 224 -1.21 -5.16 -5.20
C LYS A 224 -1.94 -5.47 -3.89
N GLY A 225 -1.87 -6.72 -3.43
CA GLY A 225 -2.25 -7.09 -2.05
C GLY A 225 -3.72 -7.26 -1.83
N VAL A 226 -4.57 -7.50 -2.72
CA VAL A 226 -6.01 -7.82 -2.53
C VAL A 226 -6.69 -7.05 -1.38
N SER A 227 -7.92 -6.68 -1.55
CA SER A 227 -8.70 -5.99 -0.52
C SER A 227 -9.61 -6.95 0.25
N TRP A 228 -10.10 -6.51 1.40
CA TRP A 228 -10.95 -7.21 2.35
C TRP A 228 -12.20 -7.86 1.74
N PHE A 229 -12.73 -7.36 0.62
CA PHE A 229 -13.99 -7.84 0.03
C PHE A 229 -13.81 -8.94 -1.02
N TYR A 230 -12.57 -9.30 -1.38
CA TYR A 230 -12.37 -10.40 -2.31
C TYR A 230 -12.59 -11.74 -1.64
N GLU A 231 -13.57 -12.46 -2.17
CA GLU A 231 -13.90 -13.81 -1.72
C GLU A 231 -12.84 -14.79 -2.21
N THR A 232 -12.39 -15.67 -1.33
CA THR A 232 -11.57 -16.82 -1.71
C THR A 232 -12.40 -17.85 -2.48
N GLN A 233 -13.74 -17.81 -2.36
CA GLN A 233 -14.66 -18.69 -3.10
C GLN A 233 -15.48 -17.87 -4.10
N GLY A 234 -15.04 -17.90 -5.29
CA GLY A 234 -15.56 -17.49 -6.55
C GLY A 234 -16.98 -17.07 -6.79
N LYS A 235 -17.45 -15.91 -6.34
CA LYS A 235 -18.61 -15.25 -6.96
C LYS A 235 -18.35 -14.92 -8.44
N TYR A 236 -17.07 -14.82 -8.82
CA TYR A 236 -16.62 -14.61 -10.20
C TYR A 236 -16.04 -15.89 -10.83
N GLY A 237 -16.27 -17.06 -10.24
CA GLY A 237 -15.90 -18.34 -10.85
C GLY A 237 -14.41 -18.69 -10.84
N MET A 238 -13.59 -17.98 -10.06
CA MET A 238 -12.20 -18.35 -9.88
C MET A 238 -12.05 -19.27 -8.66
N PRO A 239 -11.58 -20.50 -8.82
CA PRO A 239 -11.32 -21.38 -7.71
C PRO A 239 -10.24 -20.84 -6.77
N LEU A 240 -10.36 -21.15 -5.47
CA LEU A 240 -9.41 -20.86 -4.39
C LEU A 240 -7.96 -21.20 -4.70
N GLU A 241 -7.76 -22.28 -5.45
CA GLU A 241 -6.46 -22.79 -5.85
C GLU A 241 -5.65 -21.81 -6.74
N TYR A 242 -6.28 -20.73 -7.24
CA TYR A 242 -5.60 -19.72 -8.07
C TYR A 242 -4.90 -18.61 -7.28
N GLY A 243 -4.98 -18.65 -5.94
CA GLY A 243 -4.16 -17.82 -5.08
C GLY A 243 -4.27 -16.32 -5.35
N ILE A 244 -5.48 -15.79 -5.51
CA ILE A 244 -5.71 -14.35 -5.77
C ILE A 244 -5.13 -13.43 -4.69
N HIS A 245 -4.82 -13.97 -3.51
CA HIS A 245 -4.21 -13.24 -2.40
C HIS A 245 -2.68 -13.36 -2.33
N MET A 246 -2.06 -14.02 -3.32
CA MET A 246 -0.60 -14.15 -3.37
C MET A 246 0.07 -12.84 -3.77
N PRO A 247 1.32 -12.60 -3.32
CA PRO A 247 2.08 -11.41 -3.68
C PRO A 247 2.26 -11.19 -5.18
N GLU A 248 2.26 -12.23 -5.98
CA GLU A 248 2.44 -12.17 -7.44
C GLU A 248 1.24 -11.58 -8.17
N VAL A 249 0.05 -11.62 -7.57
CA VAL A 249 -1.18 -11.13 -8.21
C VAL A 249 -1.17 -9.61 -8.32
N ARG A 250 -1.61 -9.10 -9.47
CA ARG A 250 -1.78 -7.67 -9.74
C ARG A 250 -3.19 -7.37 -10.24
N TYR A 251 -3.71 -6.25 -9.85
CA TYR A 251 -4.96 -5.71 -10.34
C TYR A 251 -4.70 -4.41 -11.08
N GLN A 252 -5.62 -4.04 -11.97
CA GLN A 252 -5.56 -2.77 -12.68
C GLN A 252 -6.86 -1.99 -12.50
N SER A 253 -6.72 -0.69 -12.32
CA SER A 253 -7.86 0.20 -12.21
C SER A 253 -7.52 1.59 -12.77
N PRO A 254 -8.54 2.35 -13.24
CA PRO A 254 -8.36 3.75 -13.55
C PRO A 254 -7.73 4.48 -12.37
N ARG A 255 -6.78 5.39 -12.63
CA ARG A 255 -6.04 6.12 -11.59
C ARG A 255 -6.94 6.97 -10.67
N GLU A 256 -8.13 7.33 -11.16
CA GLU A 256 -9.15 8.11 -10.46
C GLU A 256 -10.02 7.27 -9.53
N THR A 257 -9.86 5.93 -9.56
CA THR A 257 -10.69 5.03 -8.74
C THR A 257 -10.46 5.30 -7.27
N ARG A 258 -11.55 5.55 -6.55
CA ARG A 258 -11.61 5.56 -5.09
C ARG A 258 -12.83 4.78 -4.64
N ASN A 259 -12.62 3.73 -3.92
CA ASN A 259 -13.67 2.99 -3.21
C ASN A 259 -13.08 2.48 -1.89
N ASP A 260 -13.79 1.63 -1.20
CA ASP A 260 -13.41 1.07 0.10
C ASP A 260 -12.36 -0.06 0.03
N GLY A 261 -11.81 -0.29 -1.14
CA GLY A 261 -10.79 -1.33 -1.35
C GLY A 261 -9.43 -0.83 -1.80
N PHE A 262 -9.24 0.48 -2.04
CA PHE A 262 -7.98 1.01 -2.55
C PHE A 262 -7.32 2.00 -1.58
N GLY A 263 -6.21 1.57 -1.03
CA GLY A 263 -5.29 2.38 -0.24
C GLY A 263 -3.90 2.41 -0.85
N PHE A 264 -2.88 2.64 -0.02
CA PHE A 264 -1.49 2.68 -0.47
C PHE A 264 -0.51 2.62 0.69
N ARG A 265 0.70 2.21 0.38
CA ARG A 265 1.90 2.42 1.19
C ARG A 265 2.94 3.19 0.39
N ILE A 266 4.00 3.66 1.03
CA ILE A 266 5.03 4.45 0.36
C ILE A 266 6.41 3.82 0.52
N ALA A 267 7.30 4.12 -0.43
CA ALA A 267 8.69 3.73 -0.44
C ALA A 267 9.60 4.95 -0.58
N LYS A 268 10.89 4.77 -0.32
CA LYS A 268 11.93 5.73 -0.67
C LYS A 268 13.24 5.02 -0.93
N ASN A 269 14.07 5.63 -1.74
CA ASN A 269 15.43 5.13 -1.97
C ASN A 269 16.27 5.24 -0.68
N LYS A 270 17.29 4.39 -0.58
CA LYS A 270 18.31 4.46 0.47
C LYS A 270 19.16 5.71 0.32
#